data_3023b50ec20100f8dfa80614a1d9ae94
#
_entry.id   3023b50ec20100f8dfa80614a1d9ae94
#
_cell.length_a   1.000
_cell.length_b   1.000
_cell.length_c   1.000
_cell.angle_alpha   90.00
_cell.angle_beta   90.00
_cell.angle_gamma   90.00
#
_symmetry.space_group_name_H-M   'P 1'
#
loop_
_entity.id
_entity.type
_entity.pdbx_description
1 polymer ?
#
loop_
_entity_poly.entity_id
_entity_poly.type
_entity_poly.pdbx_seq_one_letter_code
_entity_poly.pdbx_strand_id
1 'polypeptide(L)'
;LSGRQAPLSEARQLADAFLEGGRIDLDWPSDVAAEQKWQPTGPMIKLLFNMILVAIDALPRGGILGVSLVRVDDEPDGPAIGMAIKAAGEGATLKDDLKSALFPATAEGTEPELNAHNIHGFFCHQLARSLASEIEVSAIENEVRFAVLVQE
;
A
#
# COMPACT_ATOMS: atom_id res chain seq x y z
N LEU A 1 25.14 0.09 10.87
CA LEU A 1 24.86 0.28 10.80
C LEU A 1 24.05 0.63 11.29
N SER A 2 24.54 1.27 11.42
CA SER A 2 23.68 1.88 11.76
C SER A 2 22.43 1.46 11.27
N GLY A 3 22.24 1.26 10.39
CA GLY A 3 20.97 0.89 9.91
C GLY A 3 20.31 -0.22 10.69
N ARG A 4 20.41 -0.14 11.95
CA ARG A 4 19.80 -1.16 12.80
C ARG A 4 18.32 -0.99 12.99
N GLN A 5 17.78 0.15 12.55
CA GLN A 5 16.32 0.28 12.52
C GLN A 5 15.77 -0.70 11.50
N ALA A 6 14.69 -1.36 11.85
CA ALA A 6 14.00 -2.21 10.90
C ALA A 6 13.49 -1.35 9.71
N PRO A 7 13.63 -1.82 8.47
CA PRO A 7 13.14 -1.09 7.31
C PRO A 7 11.66 -0.69 7.41
N LEU A 8 10.86 -1.52 8.05
CA LEU A 8 9.44 -1.21 8.26
C LEU A 8 9.27 0.02 9.15
N SER A 9 10.09 0.13 10.19
CA SER A 9 10.08 1.29 11.09
C SER A 9 10.44 2.57 10.34
N GLU A 10 11.44 2.49 9.46
CA GLU A 10 11.84 3.63 8.64
C GLU A 10 10.73 4.06 7.68
N ALA A 11 10.07 3.09 7.06
CA ALA A 11 8.96 3.37 6.15
C ALA A 11 7.82 4.05 6.89
N ARG A 12 7.52 3.60 8.11
CA ARG A 12 6.49 4.18 8.94
C ARG A 12 6.84 5.63 9.30
N GLN A 13 8.09 5.87 9.71
CA GLN A 13 8.55 7.21 10.03
C GLN A 13 8.47 8.15 8.83
N LEU A 14 8.82 7.65 7.66
CA LEU A 14 8.77 8.43 6.43
C LEU A 14 7.34 8.79 6.06
N ALA A 15 6.42 7.83 6.18
CA ALA A 15 5.00 8.07 5.91
C ALA A 15 4.43 9.12 6.88
N ASP A 16 4.77 8.98 8.16
CA ASP A 16 4.33 9.90 9.20
C ASP A 16 4.81 11.33 8.91
N ALA A 17 6.09 11.45 8.56
CA ALA A 17 6.67 12.75 8.20
C ALA A 17 6.01 13.34 6.95
N PHE A 18 5.74 12.50 5.96
CA PHE A 18 5.11 12.93 4.72
C PHE A 18 3.71 13.50 4.96
N LEU A 19 2.97 12.93 5.90
CA LEU A 19 1.60 13.32 6.18
C LEU A 19 1.49 14.40 7.28
N GLU A 20 2.59 14.71 7.93
CA GLU A 20 2.61 15.69 9.02
C GLU A 20 2.08 17.05 8.56
N GLY A 21 1.15 17.58 9.32
CA GLY A 21 0.59 18.91 9.03
C GLY A 21 -0.48 18.91 7.95
N GLY A 22 -0.75 17.77 7.32
CA GLY A 22 -1.78 17.66 6.30
C GLY A 22 -3.14 17.29 6.86
N ARG A 23 -4.03 16.94 5.97
CA ARG A 23 -5.42 16.59 6.33
C ARG A 23 -5.63 15.09 6.55
N ILE A 24 -4.60 14.30 6.39
CA ILE A 24 -4.67 12.85 6.53
C ILE A 24 -3.98 12.44 7.82
N ASP A 25 -4.69 11.70 8.66
CA ASP A 25 -4.13 11.13 9.88
C ASP A 25 -3.71 9.69 9.58
N LEU A 26 -2.47 9.38 9.95
CA LEU A 26 -1.93 8.03 9.75
C LEU A 26 -2.22 7.17 10.97
N ASP A 27 -2.94 6.08 10.74
CA ASP A 27 -3.22 5.07 11.77
C ASP A 27 -2.39 3.82 11.44
N TRP A 28 -1.17 3.79 11.94
CA TRP A 28 -0.23 2.69 11.75
C TRP A 28 0.45 2.41 13.08
N PRO A 29 -0.11 1.51 13.88
CA PRO A 29 0.39 1.24 15.23
C PRO A 29 1.85 0.78 15.21
N SER A 30 2.70 1.47 15.97
CA SER A 30 4.14 1.20 15.99
C SER A 30 4.51 0.01 16.86
N ASP A 31 3.75 -0.22 17.92
CA ASP A 31 4.04 -1.29 18.87
C ASP A 31 3.85 -2.67 18.25
N VAL A 32 2.93 -2.78 17.31
CA VAL A 32 2.72 -4.04 16.58
C VAL A 32 4.00 -4.44 15.87
N ALA A 33 4.65 -3.50 15.20
CA ALA A 33 5.89 -3.77 14.49
C ALA A 33 7.03 -4.14 15.44
N ALA A 34 7.08 -3.53 16.61
CA ALA A 34 8.14 -3.80 17.58
C ALA A 34 8.04 -5.20 18.18
N GLU A 35 6.83 -5.73 18.29
CA GLU A 35 6.60 -7.06 18.86
C GLU A 35 6.74 -8.18 17.84
N GLN A 36 6.73 -7.84 16.56
CA GLN A 36 6.80 -8.83 15.51
C GLN A 36 8.20 -9.42 15.41
N LYS A 37 8.25 -10.75 15.39
CA LYS A 37 9.50 -11.47 15.21
C LYS A 37 9.87 -11.64 13.75
N TRP A 38 8.99 -11.24 12.86
CA TRP A 38 9.20 -11.30 11.43
C TRP A 38 9.24 -9.90 10.85
N GLN A 39 9.89 -9.76 9.72
CA GLN A 39 9.96 -8.49 9.01
C GLN A 39 9.65 -8.71 7.54
N PRO A 40 8.86 -7.83 6.92
CA PRO A 40 8.72 -7.89 5.47
C PRO A 40 10.05 -7.60 4.80
N THR A 41 10.23 -8.12 3.60
CA THR A 41 11.43 -7.86 2.81
C THR A 41 11.46 -6.42 2.31
N GLY A 42 12.63 -5.97 1.85
CA GLY A 42 12.74 -4.66 1.23
C GLY A 42 11.75 -4.42 0.10
N PRO A 43 11.61 -5.34 -0.86
CA PRO A 43 10.62 -5.20 -1.93
C PRO A 43 9.19 -5.12 -1.42
N MET A 44 8.83 -5.86 -0.38
CA MET A 44 7.48 -5.77 0.22
C MET A 44 7.24 -4.39 0.81
N ILE A 45 8.24 -3.83 1.50
CA ILE A 45 8.14 -2.50 2.11
C ILE A 45 8.00 -1.44 1.02
N LYS A 46 8.74 -1.60 -0.07
CA LYS A 46 8.64 -0.69 -1.21
C LYS A 46 7.25 -0.71 -1.83
N LEU A 47 6.68 -1.91 -1.97
CA LEU A 47 5.31 -2.06 -2.45
C LEU A 47 4.33 -1.36 -1.50
N LEU A 48 4.46 -1.61 -0.21
CA LEU A 48 3.60 -1.01 0.80
C LEU A 48 3.66 0.51 0.73
N PHE A 49 4.86 1.08 0.62
CA PHE A 49 5.01 2.53 0.57
C PHE A 49 4.35 3.12 -0.67
N ASN A 50 4.50 2.48 -1.83
CA ASN A 50 3.83 2.93 -3.05
C ASN A 50 2.31 2.82 -2.95
N MET A 51 1.81 1.78 -2.28
CA MET A 51 0.38 1.64 -2.02
C MET A 51 -0.13 2.79 -1.13
N ILE A 52 0.69 3.19 -0.15
CA ILE A 52 0.36 4.34 0.70
C ILE A 52 0.22 5.61 -0.14
N LEU A 53 1.14 5.82 -1.08
CA LEU A 53 1.08 7.01 -1.94
C LEU A 53 -0.18 7.01 -2.82
N VAL A 54 -0.57 5.86 -3.33
CA VAL A 54 -1.83 5.73 -4.09
C VAL A 54 -3.03 6.00 -3.19
N ALA A 55 -2.99 5.48 -1.97
CA ALA A 55 -4.09 5.65 -1.02
C ALA A 55 -4.25 7.11 -0.58
N ILE A 56 -3.15 7.85 -0.47
CA ILE A 56 -3.20 9.28 -0.18
C ILE A 56 -4.00 10.02 -1.25
N ASP A 57 -3.77 9.66 -2.51
CA ASP A 57 -4.51 10.27 -3.62
C ASP A 57 -6.00 9.95 -3.58
N ALA A 58 -6.37 8.85 -2.93
CA ALA A 58 -7.77 8.47 -2.79
C ALA A 58 -8.52 9.33 -1.76
N LEU A 59 -7.82 10.20 -1.02
CA LEU A 59 -8.39 11.04 0.02
C LEU A 59 -8.28 12.53 -0.33
N PRO A 60 -9.05 13.02 -1.31
CA PRO A 60 -8.92 14.41 -1.76
C PRO A 60 -9.27 15.43 -0.69
N ARG A 61 -10.11 15.06 0.26
CA ARG A 61 -10.50 15.95 1.37
C ARG A 61 -9.88 15.54 2.69
N GLY A 62 -8.86 14.66 2.65
CA GLY A 62 -8.25 14.14 3.85
C GLY A 62 -9.03 12.99 4.44
N GLY A 63 -8.67 12.61 5.65
CA GLY A 63 -9.30 11.51 6.35
C GLY A 63 -8.30 10.71 7.14
N ILE A 64 -8.53 9.41 7.26
CA ILE A 64 -7.70 8.49 8.03
C ILE A 64 -7.12 7.45 7.08
N LEU A 65 -5.82 7.26 7.16
CA LEU A 65 -5.11 6.24 6.40
C LEU A 65 -4.67 5.16 7.38
N GLY A 66 -5.34 4.02 7.35
CA GLY A 66 -5.01 2.89 8.21
C GLY A 66 -4.10 1.91 7.50
N VAL A 67 -3.01 1.51 8.15
CA VAL A 67 -2.07 0.53 7.61
C VAL A 67 -1.98 -0.64 8.58
N SER A 68 -2.08 -1.85 8.04
CA SER A 68 -1.95 -3.05 8.86
C SER A 68 -1.18 -4.12 8.10
N LEU A 69 -0.41 -4.90 8.85
CA LEU A 69 0.32 -6.04 8.34
C LEU A 69 0.01 -7.25 9.21
N VAL A 70 -0.14 -8.40 8.57
CA VAL A 70 -0.39 -9.63 9.28
C VAL A 70 0.39 -10.76 8.61
N ARG A 71 0.95 -11.66 9.42
CA ARG A 71 1.60 -12.85 8.89
C ARG A 71 0.61 -13.99 8.93
N VAL A 72 0.48 -14.69 7.81
CA VAL A 72 -0.42 -15.83 7.66
C VAL A 72 0.43 -17.07 7.50
N ASP A 73 0.32 -18.01 8.43
CA ASP A 73 1.17 -19.20 8.46
C ASP A 73 0.56 -20.42 7.78
N ASP A 74 -0.74 -20.42 7.59
CA ASP A 74 -1.47 -21.59 7.10
C ASP A 74 -1.81 -21.55 5.61
N GLU A 75 -1.11 -20.74 4.85
CA GLU A 75 -1.30 -20.71 3.40
C GLU A 75 -0.73 -21.96 2.74
N PRO A 76 -1.38 -22.48 1.68
CA PRO A 76 -0.93 -23.72 1.02
C PRO A 76 0.50 -23.68 0.51
N ASP A 77 0.96 -22.51 0.08
CA ASP A 77 2.30 -22.34 -0.49
C ASP A 77 3.33 -21.84 0.52
N GLY A 78 2.98 -21.87 1.80
CA GLY A 78 3.87 -21.44 2.88
C GLY A 78 3.47 -20.09 3.47
N PRO A 79 4.23 -19.63 4.46
CA PRO A 79 3.90 -18.37 5.13
C PRO A 79 3.85 -17.19 4.17
N ALA A 80 2.94 -16.28 4.44
CA ALA A 80 2.76 -15.08 3.62
C ALA A 80 2.50 -13.89 4.52
N ILE A 81 2.77 -12.69 4.00
CA ILE A 81 2.49 -11.46 4.70
C ILE A 81 1.36 -10.74 3.97
N GLY A 82 0.30 -10.45 4.68
CA GLY A 82 -0.79 -9.63 4.20
C GLY A 82 -0.54 -8.18 4.57
N MET A 83 -0.66 -7.30 3.59
CA MET A 83 -0.54 -5.86 3.80
C MET A 83 -1.84 -5.21 3.36
N ALA A 84 -2.41 -4.38 4.20
CA ALA A 84 -3.69 -3.75 3.91
C ALA A 84 -3.65 -2.26 4.25
N ILE A 85 -4.28 -1.49 3.40
CA ILE A 85 -4.40 -0.05 3.59
C ILE A 85 -5.86 0.32 3.42
N LYS A 86 -6.37 1.09 4.37
CA LYS A 86 -7.73 1.60 4.33
C LYS A 86 -7.69 3.12 4.29
N ALA A 87 -8.20 3.69 3.20
CA ALA A 87 -8.31 5.13 3.05
C ALA A 87 -9.77 5.51 3.29
N ALA A 88 -10.05 6.15 4.41
CA ALA A 88 -11.40 6.52 4.81
C ALA A 88 -11.52 8.04 4.97
N GLY A 89 -12.46 8.64 4.26
CA GLY A 89 -12.69 10.07 4.33
C GLY A 89 -13.76 10.49 3.36
N GLU A 90 -14.27 11.69 3.56
CA GLU A 90 -15.30 12.22 2.69
C GLU A 90 -14.80 12.34 1.25
N GLY A 91 -15.53 11.72 0.33
CA GLY A 91 -15.17 11.74 -1.08
C GLY A 91 -14.06 10.77 -1.47
N ALA A 92 -13.69 9.83 -0.58
CA ALA A 92 -12.67 8.84 -0.89
C ALA A 92 -13.02 8.07 -2.16
N THR A 93 -12.09 8.00 -3.10
CA THR A 93 -12.33 7.35 -4.38
C THR A 93 -11.00 7.01 -5.06
N LEU A 94 -10.99 5.93 -5.83
CA LEU A 94 -9.87 5.59 -6.68
C LEU A 94 -10.16 6.13 -8.09
N LYS A 95 -9.35 7.07 -8.54
CA LYS A 95 -9.54 7.70 -9.85
C LYS A 95 -9.24 6.73 -10.99
N ASP A 96 -9.89 6.93 -12.12
CA ASP A 96 -9.82 6.01 -13.25
C ASP A 96 -8.40 5.82 -13.79
N ASP A 97 -7.58 6.87 -13.83
CA ASP A 97 -6.21 6.76 -14.34
C ASP A 97 -5.32 5.95 -13.39
N LEU A 98 -5.53 6.07 -12.07
CA LEU A 98 -4.83 5.23 -11.11
C LEU A 98 -5.29 3.79 -11.19
N LYS A 99 -6.59 3.58 -11.35
CA LYS A 99 -7.15 2.24 -11.51
C LYS A 99 -6.57 1.55 -12.75
N SER A 100 -6.47 2.28 -13.86
CA SER A 100 -5.87 1.73 -15.08
C SER A 100 -4.40 1.39 -14.91
N ALA A 101 -3.66 2.19 -14.13
CA ALA A 101 -2.26 1.93 -13.87
C ALA A 101 -2.05 0.73 -12.94
N LEU A 102 -2.95 0.56 -11.96
CA LEU A 102 -2.91 -0.59 -11.05
C LEU A 102 -3.27 -1.91 -11.75
N PHE A 103 -4.16 -1.83 -12.73
CA PHE A 103 -4.69 -3.03 -13.42
C PHE A 103 -4.58 -2.91 -14.93
N PRO A 104 -3.36 -2.73 -15.49
CA PRO A 104 -3.21 -2.47 -16.91
C PRO A 104 -3.62 -3.64 -17.80
N ALA A 105 -3.58 -4.86 -17.28
CA ALA A 105 -3.90 -6.05 -18.07
C ALA A 105 -5.38 -6.14 -18.47
N THR A 106 -6.25 -5.36 -17.86
CA THR A 106 -7.68 -5.37 -18.18
C THR A 106 -8.00 -4.53 -19.41
N ALA A 107 -7.04 -3.81 -19.94
CA ALA A 107 -7.26 -2.84 -21.02
C ALA A 107 -6.92 -3.40 -22.41
N GLU A 108 -7.17 -4.67 -22.65
CA GLU A 108 -7.05 -5.30 -23.97
C GLU A 108 -5.84 -4.89 -24.82
N GLY A 109 -4.64 -4.97 -24.21
CA GLY A 109 -3.41 -4.65 -24.92
C GLY A 109 -3.07 -3.18 -24.97
N THR A 110 -3.90 -2.33 -24.40
CA THR A 110 -3.60 -0.90 -24.31
C THR A 110 -2.84 -0.63 -23.03
N GLU A 111 -1.62 -0.11 -23.16
CA GLU A 111 -0.87 0.29 -21.98
C GLU A 111 -1.42 1.59 -21.42
N PRO A 112 -1.43 1.75 -20.09
CA PRO A 112 -1.89 3.00 -19.50
C PRO A 112 -0.94 4.13 -19.85
N GLU A 113 -1.48 5.30 -20.10
CA GLU A 113 -0.66 6.49 -20.28
C GLU A 113 -0.19 6.95 -18.91
N LEU A 114 1.13 6.93 -18.69
CA LEU A 114 1.71 7.25 -17.39
C LEU A 114 1.99 8.74 -17.27
N ASN A 115 1.72 9.26 -16.09
CA ASN A 115 1.96 10.67 -15.75
C ASN A 115 2.31 10.77 -14.26
N ALA A 116 2.59 11.97 -13.80
CA ALA A 116 2.97 12.18 -12.41
C ALA A 116 1.86 11.79 -11.42
N HIS A 117 0.62 11.76 -11.87
CA HIS A 117 -0.51 11.43 -11.02
C HIS A 117 -0.68 9.92 -10.82
N ASN A 118 -0.46 9.12 -11.86
CA ASN A 118 -0.74 7.69 -11.79
C ASN A 118 0.50 6.79 -11.72
N ILE A 119 1.70 7.38 -11.72
CA ILE A 119 2.94 6.59 -11.79
C ILE A 119 3.10 5.64 -10.60
N HIS A 120 2.64 6.03 -9.41
CA HIS A 120 2.75 5.16 -8.24
C HIS A 120 1.81 3.96 -8.35
N GLY A 121 0.66 4.12 -9.01
CA GLY A 121 -0.20 2.98 -9.32
C GLY A 121 0.49 1.97 -10.22
N PHE A 122 1.20 2.45 -11.22
CA PHE A 122 1.97 1.60 -12.10
C PHE A 122 3.10 0.88 -11.34
N PHE A 123 3.82 1.60 -10.48
CA PHE A 123 4.86 1.00 -9.65
C PHE A 123 4.30 -0.07 -8.72
N CYS A 124 3.11 0.17 -8.15
CA CYS A 124 2.44 -0.85 -7.33
C CYS A 124 2.19 -2.12 -8.13
N HIS A 125 1.68 -1.98 -9.35
CA HIS A 125 1.43 -3.12 -10.23
C HIS A 125 2.72 -3.89 -10.51
N GLN A 126 3.77 -3.18 -10.90
CA GLN A 126 5.06 -3.78 -11.24
C GLN A 126 5.69 -4.50 -10.03
N LEU A 127 5.66 -3.85 -8.88
CA LEU A 127 6.22 -4.43 -7.66
C LEU A 127 5.44 -5.66 -7.20
N ALA A 128 4.12 -5.58 -7.22
CA ALA A 128 3.29 -6.73 -6.85
C ALA A 128 3.57 -7.91 -7.78
N ARG A 129 3.64 -7.63 -9.07
CA ARG A 129 3.91 -8.65 -10.07
C ARG A 129 5.29 -9.29 -9.87
N SER A 130 6.30 -8.47 -9.54
CA SER A 130 7.64 -9.00 -9.26
C SER A 130 7.67 -9.89 -8.02
N LEU A 131 6.70 -9.76 -7.14
CA LEU A 131 6.54 -10.57 -5.95
C LEU A 131 5.50 -11.68 -6.15
N ALA A 132 5.10 -11.93 -7.39
CA ALA A 132 4.10 -12.93 -7.76
C ALA A 132 2.77 -12.73 -7.03
N SER A 133 2.39 -11.47 -6.87
CA SER A 133 1.19 -11.09 -6.12
C SER A 133 0.33 -10.13 -6.93
N GLU A 134 -0.92 -9.99 -6.52
CA GLU A 134 -1.86 -9.05 -7.12
C GLU A 134 -2.48 -8.19 -6.05
N ILE A 135 -2.63 -6.91 -6.35
CA ILE A 135 -3.29 -5.98 -5.44
C ILE A 135 -4.80 -6.09 -5.65
N GLU A 136 -5.52 -6.19 -4.56
CA GLU A 136 -6.98 -6.17 -4.56
C GLU A 136 -7.44 -4.81 -4.05
N VAL A 137 -8.41 -4.23 -4.73
CA VAL A 137 -8.99 -2.95 -4.36
C VAL A 137 -10.49 -3.09 -4.25
N SER A 138 -11.05 -2.57 -3.18
CA SER A 138 -12.49 -2.47 -3.03
C SER A 138 -12.84 -1.05 -2.61
N ALA A 139 -13.97 -0.55 -3.08
CA ALA A 139 -14.41 0.80 -2.78
C ALA A 139 -15.87 0.77 -2.35
N ILE A 140 -16.15 1.40 -1.23
CA ILE A 140 -17.49 1.66 -0.76
C ILE A 140 -17.60 3.16 -0.51
N GLU A 141 -18.76 3.63 -0.10
CA GLU A 141 -18.94 5.07 0.10
C GLU A 141 -17.93 5.58 1.14
N ASN A 142 -17.16 6.60 0.76
CA ASN A 142 -16.18 7.27 1.61
C ASN A 142 -15.03 6.36 2.08
N GLU A 143 -14.77 5.25 1.40
CA GLU A 143 -13.69 4.34 1.80
C GLU A 143 -13.15 3.57 0.60
N VAL A 144 -11.83 3.53 0.48
CA VAL A 144 -11.13 2.68 -0.50
C VAL A 144 -10.17 1.80 0.27
N ARG A 145 -10.19 0.51 -0.01
CA ARG A 145 -9.32 -0.47 0.64
C ARG A 145 -8.41 -1.13 -0.38
N PHE A 146 -7.15 -1.26 0.00
CA PHE A 146 -6.13 -1.92 -0.80
C PHE A 146 -5.58 -3.08 0.01
N ALA A 147 -5.37 -4.21 -0.64
CA ALA A 147 -4.80 -5.38 0.05
C ALA A 147 -3.93 -6.17 -0.90
N VAL A 148 -2.88 -6.77 -0.36
CA VAL A 148 -2.00 -7.67 -1.11
C VAL A 148 -1.50 -8.75 -0.16
N LEU A 149 -1.37 -9.98 -0.67
CA LEU A 149 -0.81 -11.09 0.07
C LEU A 149 0.46 -11.52 -0.65
N VAL A 150 1.60 -11.44 0.05
CA VAL A 150 2.90 -11.73 -0.55
C VAL A 150 3.52 -12.92 0.17
N GLN A 151 3.92 -13.93 -0.57
CA GLN A 151 4.62 -15.10 -0.04
C GLN A 151 5.99 -14.70 0.49
N GLU A 152 6.36 -15.25 1.63
CA GLU A 152 7.69 -15.05 2.18
C GLU A 152 8.76 -15.79 1.38
#